data_d44d5631672178071e00a57dd1b7b9c6
#
_entry.id   d44d5631672178071e00a57dd1b7b9c6
#
_cell.length_a   1.000
_cell.length_b   1.000
_cell.length_c   1.000
_cell.angle_alpha   90.00
_cell.angle_beta   90.00
_cell.angle_gamma   90.00
#
_symmetry.space_group_name_H-M   'P 1'
#
loop_
_entity.id
_entity.type
_entity.pdbx_description
1 polymer ?
#
loop_
_entity_poly.entity_id
_entity_poly.type
_entity_poly.pdbx_seq_one_letter_code
_entity_poly.pdbx_strand_id
1 'polypeptide(L)'
;VIVVAAAAGGVGGLVTQLALARGATVIGIAGPSNAEYLRSLGAIPVSYGEGLEQRIREAAPSPVTAFVDCFGGYASLAHSLGVPGERVGTLVPTPAIALRRARFTGGRDGKIADIATVAGLIDRGTVSLTIAGTYPFELEQVRAAYSELMSGHVRGKIVITIP
;
A
#
# COMPACT_ATOMS: atom_id res chain seq x y z
N VAL A 1 -12.26 9.21 4.56
CA VAL A 1 -11.16 9.05 3.58
C VAL A 1 -10.01 8.30 4.24
N ILE A 2 -9.40 7.36 3.50
CA ILE A 2 -8.20 6.61 3.90
C ILE A 2 -7.07 6.98 2.94
N VAL A 3 -5.88 7.26 3.47
CA VAL A 3 -4.67 7.45 2.68
C VAL A 3 -3.82 6.18 2.74
N VAL A 4 -3.33 5.71 1.60
CA VAL A 4 -2.46 4.53 1.47
C VAL A 4 -1.16 4.95 0.81
N ALA A 5 -0.03 4.81 1.52
CA ALA A 5 1.30 5.03 0.95
C ALA A 5 1.80 3.78 0.22
N ALA A 6 2.59 3.96 -0.83
CA ALA A 6 2.99 2.92 -1.79
C ALA A 6 1.80 2.14 -2.37
N ALA A 7 0.73 2.85 -2.70
CA ALA A 7 -0.57 2.29 -3.10
C ALA A 7 -0.53 1.44 -4.39
N ALA A 8 0.50 1.55 -5.21
CA ALA A 8 0.69 0.72 -6.40
C ALA A 8 1.58 -0.51 -6.15
N GLY A 9 2.20 -0.61 -4.97
CA GLY A 9 3.07 -1.74 -4.61
C GLY A 9 2.30 -3.00 -4.23
N GLY A 10 3.05 -4.09 -3.99
CA GLY A 10 2.47 -5.41 -3.77
C GLY A 10 1.64 -5.59 -2.50
N VAL A 11 1.79 -4.72 -1.49
CA VAL A 11 0.93 -4.68 -0.30
C VAL A 11 -0.05 -3.52 -0.40
N GLY A 12 0.44 -2.31 -0.71
CA GLY A 12 -0.41 -1.12 -0.81
C GLY A 12 -1.53 -1.26 -1.84
N GLY A 13 -1.28 -1.95 -2.96
CA GLY A 13 -2.31 -2.23 -3.96
C GLY A 13 -3.45 -3.11 -3.44
N LEU A 14 -3.13 -4.11 -2.61
CA LEU A 14 -4.14 -4.94 -1.95
C LEU A 14 -4.91 -4.14 -0.89
N VAL A 15 -4.20 -3.36 -0.06
CA VAL A 15 -4.82 -2.49 0.96
C VAL A 15 -5.78 -1.50 0.31
N THR A 16 -5.37 -0.88 -0.80
CA THR A 16 -6.19 0.04 -1.60
C THR A 16 -7.49 -0.62 -2.02
N GLN A 17 -7.42 -1.78 -2.67
CA GLN A 17 -8.59 -2.51 -3.16
C GLN A 17 -9.49 -2.99 -2.00
N LEU A 18 -8.91 -3.49 -0.91
CA LEU A 18 -9.66 -3.93 0.27
C LEU A 18 -10.41 -2.77 0.94
N ALA A 19 -9.84 -1.57 0.97
CA ALA A 19 -10.48 -0.39 1.51
C ALA A 19 -11.63 0.08 0.59
N LEU A 20 -11.40 0.11 -0.72
CA LEU A 20 -12.43 0.43 -1.73
C LEU A 20 -13.60 -0.56 -1.68
N ALA A 21 -13.33 -1.86 -1.58
CA ALA A 21 -14.35 -2.91 -1.46
C ALA A 21 -15.21 -2.78 -0.18
N ARG A 22 -14.73 -2.04 0.82
CA ARG A 22 -15.48 -1.70 2.03
C ARG A 22 -16.15 -0.33 1.98
N GLY A 23 -16.20 0.30 0.80
CA GLY A 23 -16.85 1.59 0.59
C GLY A 23 -16.05 2.80 1.04
N ALA A 24 -14.76 2.66 1.33
CA ALA A 24 -13.92 3.79 1.68
C ALA A 24 -13.53 4.60 0.43
N THR A 25 -13.44 5.92 0.56
CA THR A 25 -12.71 6.74 -0.40
C THR A 25 -11.23 6.60 -0.11
N VAL A 26 -10.43 6.20 -1.11
CA VAL A 26 -9.00 5.95 -0.95
C VAL A 26 -8.18 6.96 -1.74
N ILE A 27 -7.26 7.63 -1.07
CA ILE A 27 -6.19 8.40 -1.70
C ILE A 27 -4.94 7.52 -1.72
N GLY A 28 -4.45 7.20 -2.92
CA GLY A 28 -3.26 6.37 -3.11
C GLY A 28 -2.02 7.22 -3.40
N ILE A 29 -1.02 7.17 -2.53
CA ILE A 29 0.28 7.81 -2.76
C ILE A 29 1.16 6.84 -3.56
N ALA A 30 1.58 7.28 -4.75
CA ALA A 30 2.48 6.54 -5.63
C ALA A 30 3.25 7.50 -6.57
N GLY A 31 4.16 6.98 -7.38
CA GLY A 31 4.79 7.74 -8.46
C GLY A 31 3.79 8.11 -9.55
N PRO A 32 4.04 9.21 -10.31
CA PRO A 32 3.11 9.72 -11.31
C PRO A 32 2.75 8.70 -12.40
N SER A 33 3.66 7.81 -12.75
CA SER A 33 3.42 6.70 -13.70
C SER A 33 2.37 5.69 -13.26
N ASN A 34 1.98 5.70 -11.98
CA ASN A 34 0.96 4.82 -11.42
C ASN A 34 -0.42 5.49 -11.29
N ALA A 35 -0.56 6.76 -11.72
CA ALA A 35 -1.80 7.51 -11.52
C ALA A 35 -3.00 6.86 -12.24
N GLU A 36 -2.82 6.43 -13.49
CA GLU A 36 -3.87 5.77 -14.26
C GLU A 36 -4.26 4.42 -13.65
N TYR A 37 -3.27 3.62 -13.22
CA TYR A 37 -3.52 2.37 -12.52
C TYR A 37 -4.34 2.59 -11.24
N LEU A 38 -4.01 3.57 -10.41
CA LEU A 38 -4.77 3.85 -9.20
C LEU A 38 -6.20 4.31 -9.51
N ARG A 39 -6.40 5.12 -10.56
CA ARG A 39 -7.74 5.49 -11.03
C ARG A 39 -8.54 4.27 -11.51
N SER A 40 -7.93 3.35 -12.22
CA SER A 40 -8.61 2.13 -12.69
C SER A 40 -9.07 1.23 -11.54
N LEU A 41 -8.42 1.32 -10.37
CA LEU A 41 -8.89 0.67 -9.15
C LEU A 41 -10.03 1.44 -8.45
N GLY A 42 -10.28 2.70 -8.83
CA GLY A 42 -11.24 3.60 -8.15
C GLY A 42 -10.62 4.46 -7.05
N ALA A 43 -9.29 4.48 -6.91
CA ALA A 43 -8.59 5.34 -5.97
C ALA A 43 -8.25 6.71 -6.57
N ILE A 44 -8.08 7.71 -5.72
CA ILE A 44 -7.62 9.05 -6.08
C ILE A 44 -6.08 9.04 -6.02
N PRO A 45 -5.36 9.17 -7.13
CA PRO A 45 -3.90 9.15 -7.11
C PRO A 45 -3.33 10.49 -6.66
N VAL A 46 -2.33 10.44 -5.79
CA VAL A 46 -1.51 11.59 -5.40
C VAL A 46 -0.04 11.20 -5.51
N SER A 47 0.75 12.03 -6.20
CA SER A 47 2.18 11.81 -6.33
C SER A 47 2.92 12.18 -5.05
N TYR A 48 3.89 11.37 -4.66
CA TYR A 48 4.81 11.70 -3.55
C TYR A 48 5.73 12.89 -3.90
N GLY A 49 6.51 13.39 -2.94
CA GLY A 49 7.47 14.48 -3.10
C GLY A 49 7.00 15.76 -2.43
N GLU A 50 7.69 16.87 -2.72
CA GLU A 50 7.42 18.19 -2.13
C GLU A 50 5.96 18.59 -2.32
N GLY A 51 5.32 19.20 -1.31
CA GLY A 51 3.91 19.60 -1.33
C GLY A 51 2.90 18.43 -1.21
N LEU A 52 3.34 17.21 -0.83
CA LEU A 52 2.46 16.04 -0.74
C LEU A 52 1.26 16.28 0.20
N GLU A 53 1.47 16.91 1.35
CA GLU A 53 0.39 17.17 2.30
C GLU A 53 -0.71 18.04 1.68
N GLN A 54 -0.32 19.11 0.99
CA GLN A 54 -1.27 20.01 0.33
C GLN A 54 -2.05 19.25 -0.75
N ARG A 55 -1.38 18.46 -1.60
CA ARG A 55 -2.06 17.65 -2.61
C ARG A 55 -3.06 16.66 -2.03
N ILE A 56 -2.75 16.05 -0.88
CA ILE A 56 -3.70 15.16 -0.20
C ILE A 56 -4.91 15.94 0.30
N ARG A 57 -4.71 17.13 0.91
CA ARG A 57 -5.80 17.98 1.40
C ARG A 57 -6.70 18.45 0.26
N GLU A 58 -6.14 18.82 -0.87
CA GLU A 58 -6.88 19.25 -2.07
C GLU A 58 -7.64 18.07 -2.72
N ALA A 59 -7.07 16.88 -2.71
CA ALA A 59 -7.68 15.68 -3.29
C ALA A 59 -8.75 15.06 -2.40
N ALA A 60 -8.73 15.32 -1.09
CA ALA A 60 -9.62 14.69 -0.12
C ALA A 60 -11.02 15.34 -0.12
N PRO A 61 -12.09 14.60 -0.49
CA PRO A 61 -13.46 15.12 -0.48
C PRO A 61 -14.01 15.34 0.93
N SER A 62 -13.35 14.81 1.95
CA SER A 62 -13.69 14.92 3.36
C SER A 62 -12.45 14.68 4.22
N PRO A 63 -12.47 14.92 5.55
CA PRO A 63 -11.31 14.71 6.40
C PRO A 63 -10.73 13.30 6.28
N VAL A 64 -9.39 13.22 6.28
CA VAL A 64 -8.67 11.93 6.32
C VAL A 64 -8.86 11.31 7.70
N THR A 65 -9.37 10.09 7.77
CA THR A 65 -9.70 9.42 9.03
C THR A 65 -8.78 8.24 9.36
N ALA A 66 -8.01 7.76 8.39
CA ALA A 66 -7.02 6.69 8.60
C ALA A 66 -5.87 6.82 7.59
N PHE A 67 -4.71 6.28 7.97
CA PHE A 67 -3.53 6.26 7.12
C PHE A 67 -2.85 4.89 7.20
N VAL A 68 -2.56 4.28 6.05
CA VAL A 68 -1.81 3.02 5.97
C VAL A 68 -0.49 3.26 5.27
N ASP A 69 0.59 3.21 6.03
CA ASP A 69 1.95 3.41 5.56
C ASP A 69 2.60 2.08 5.20
N CYS A 70 2.55 1.73 3.91
CA CYS A 70 3.20 0.53 3.37
C CYS A 70 4.64 0.79 2.91
N PHE A 71 5.14 2.02 3.03
CA PHE A 71 6.49 2.42 2.62
C PHE A 71 7.42 2.66 3.82
N GLY A 72 6.91 3.36 4.84
CA GLY A 72 7.64 3.83 5.99
C GLY A 72 7.93 5.34 5.96
N GLY A 73 7.87 5.98 7.14
CA GLY A 73 8.23 7.38 7.31
C GLY A 73 7.08 8.39 7.20
N TYR A 74 5.86 7.98 6.90
CA TYR A 74 4.72 8.87 6.72
C TYR A 74 3.91 9.19 8.00
N ALA A 75 4.33 8.70 9.16
CA ALA A 75 3.58 8.92 10.41
C ALA A 75 3.43 10.42 10.76
N SER A 76 4.44 11.26 10.50
CA SER A 76 4.36 12.70 10.73
C SER A 76 3.37 13.38 9.79
N LEU A 77 3.34 12.97 8.51
CA LEU A 77 2.36 13.44 7.54
C LEU A 77 0.94 13.01 7.93
N ALA A 78 0.74 11.78 8.37
CA ALA A 78 -0.55 11.32 8.85
C ALA A 78 -1.05 12.19 10.02
N HIS A 79 -0.14 12.53 10.94
CA HIS A 79 -0.46 13.38 12.07
C HIS A 79 -0.79 14.83 11.64
N SER A 80 -0.04 15.43 10.70
CA SER A 80 -0.35 16.77 10.19
C SER A 80 -1.69 16.81 9.46
N LEU A 81 -2.11 15.70 8.84
CA LEU A 81 -3.46 15.55 8.26
C LEU A 81 -4.58 15.39 9.31
N GLY A 82 -4.24 15.34 10.60
CA GLY A 82 -5.19 15.19 11.70
C GLY A 82 -5.55 13.74 12.03
N VAL A 83 -4.83 12.75 11.47
CA VAL A 83 -5.11 11.34 11.74
C VAL A 83 -4.53 10.95 13.10
N PRO A 84 -5.34 10.45 14.06
CA PRO A 84 -4.85 10.00 15.36
C PRO A 84 -3.99 8.74 15.22
N GLY A 85 -2.98 8.58 16.08
CA GLY A 85 -1.97 7.54 15.97
C GLY A 85 -2.52 6.10 15.95
N GLU A 86 -3.61 5.83 16.66
CA GLU A 86 -4.30 4.54 16.64
C GLU A 86 -4.95 4.21 15.28
N ARG A 87 -5.12 5.21 14.41
CA ARG A 87 -5.63 5.06 13.03
C ARG A 87 -4.53 5.17 11.97
N VAL A 88 -3.27 5.21 12.39
CA VAL A 88 -2.11 5.14 11.51
C VAL A 88 -1.51 3.74 11.61
N GLY A 89 -1.65 2.94 10.56
CA GLY A 89 -1.01 1.63 10.43
C GLY A 89 0.30 1.74 9.65
N THR A 90 1.39 1.11 10.12
CA THR A 90 2.63 1.01 9.35
C THR A 90 3.12 -0.43 9.28
N LEU A 91 3.66 -0.82 8.13
CA LEU A 91 4.31 -2.12 7.91
C LEU A 91 5.81 -2.08 8.23
N VAL A 92 6.37 -0.88 8.43
CA VAL A 92 7.79 -0.68 8.67
C VAL A 92 8.00 -0.26 10.12
N PRO A 93 8.85 -0.96 10.88
CA PRO A 93 9.21 -0.54 12.23
C PRO A 93 9.85 0.86 12.21
N THR A 94 9.24 1.81 12.88
CA THR A 94 9.71 3.20 12.94
C THR A 94 9.63 3.73 14.37
N PRO A 95 10.40 4.77 14.75
CA PRO A 95 10.27 5.42 16.06
C PRO A 95 8.86 5.95 16.37
N ALA A 96 8.05 6.22 15.34
CA ALA A 96 6.67 6.66 15.50
C ALA A 96 5.79 5.65 16.27
N ILE A 97 6.13 4.36 16.24
CA ILE A 97 5.43 3.31 17.00
C ILE A 97 5.67 3.52 18.49
N ALA A 98 6.93 3.74 18.91
CA ALA A 98 7.28 3.99 20.31
C ALA A 98 6.63 5.29 20.84
N LEU A 99 6.46 6.29 19.98
CA LEU A 99 5.79 7.55 20.28
C LEU A 99 4.25 7.47 20.18
N ARG A 100 3.68 6.28 19.97
CA ARG A 100 2.25 6.04 19.76
C ARG A 100 1.63 6.89 18.63
N ARG A 101 2.44 7.32 17.67
CA ARG A 101 2.01 8.04 16.47
C ARG A 101 1.62 7.13 15.31
N ALA A 102 1.90 5.84 15.44
CA ALA A 102 1.50 4.78 14.52
C ALA A 102 1.42 3.43 15.24
N ARG A 103 0.65 2.50 14.68
CA ARG A 103 0.60 1.09 15.09
C ARG A 103 1.36 0.24 14.07
N PHE A 104 2.19 -0.67 14.57
CA PHE A 104 2.78 -1.68 13.69
C PHE A 104 1.72 -2.72 13.31
N THR A 105 1.47 -2.85 12.01
CA THR A 105 0.45 -3.77 11.46
C THR A 105 1.06 -4.90 10.63
N GLY A 106 2.36 -5.14 10.81
CA GLY A 106 3.14 -6.13 10.07
C GLY A 106 3.00 -7.55 10.62
N GLY A 107 1.88 -8.23 10.34
CA GLY A 107 1.77 -9.69 10.43
C GLY A 107 1.66 -10.31 11.84
N ARG A 108 1.90 -9.58 12.92
CA ARG A 108 1.91 -10.14 14.27
C ARG A 108 0.53 -10.62 14.74
N ASP A 109 -0.52 -9.93 14.29
CA ASP A 109 -1.92 -10.21 14.66
C ASP A 109 -2.67 -10.92 13.52
N GLY A 110 -1.98 -11.24 12.42
CA GLY A 110 -2.55 -11.93 11.27
C GLY A 110 -2.95 -13.37 11.60
N LYS A 111 -4.14 -13.77 11.14
CA LYS A 111 -4.66 -15.13 11.32
C LYS A 111 -4.69 -15.85 9.97
N ILE A 112 -4.60 -17.17 9.99
CA ILE A 112 -4.76 -18.01 8.79
C ILE A 112 -6.11 -17.72 8.11
N ALA A 113 -7.16 -17.45 8.88
CA ALA A 113 -8.46 -17.07 8.36
C ALA A 113 -8.45 -15.78 7.53
N ASP A 114 -7.53 -14.85 7.82
CA ASP A 114 -7.40 -13.59 7.05
C ASP A 114 -6.85 -13.89 5.65
N ILE A 115 -5.92 -14.84 5.53
CA ILE A 115 -5.40 -15.30 4.24
C ILE A 115 -6.51 -15.93 3.40
N ALA A 116 -7.31 -16.82 4.02
CA ALA A 116 -8.46 -17.44 3.35
C ALA A 116 -9.50 -16.40 2.89
N THR A 117 -9.73 -15.36 3.71
CA THR A 117 -10.62 -14.25 3.36
C THR A 117 -10.12 -13.49 2.13
N VAL A 118 -8.82 -13.13 2.10
CA VAL A 118 -8.22 -12.41 0.95
C VAL A 118 -8.21 -13.30 -0.28
N ALA A 119 -7.86 -14.59 -0.15
CA ALA A 119 -7.92 -15.54 -1.26
C ALA A 119 -9.31 -15.65 -1.87
N GLY A 120 -10.35 -15.73 -1.03
CA GLY A 120 -11.73 -15.73 -1.49
C GLY A 120 -12.16 -14.42 -2.18
N LEU A 121 -11.60 -13.28 -1.80
CA LEU A 121 -11.85 -12.01 -2.49
C LEU A 121 -11.17 -11.97 -3.87
N ILE A 122 -9.99 -12.57 -3.99
CA ILE A 122 -9.28 -12.70 -5.26
C ILE A 122 -10.03 -13.65 -6.19
N ASP A 123 -10.47 -14.80 -5.69
CA ASP A 123 -11.23 -15.81 -6.44
C ASP A 123 -12.53 -15.24 -7.04
N ARG A 124 -13.21 -14.37 -6.29
CA ARG A 124 -14.42 -13.66 -6.76
C ARG A 124 -14.13 -12.43 -7.62
N GLY A 125 -12.88 -12.11 -7.92
CA GLY A 125 -12.50 -10.93 -8.69
C GLY A 125 -12.75 -9.59 -7.98
N THR A 126 -13.06 -9.59 -6.67
CA THR A 126 -13.24 -8.35 -5.89
C THR A 126 -11.92 -7.61 -5.65
N VAL A 127 -10.84 -8.37 -5.56
CA VAL A 127 -9.46 -7.90 -5.41
C VAL A 127 -8.59 -8.66 -6.41
N SER A 128 -7.63 -7.99 -7.00
CA SER A 128 -6.69 -8.59 -7.95
C SER A 128 -5.25 -8.45 -7.47
N LEU A 129 -4.43 -9.43 -7.79
CA LEU A 129 -2.98 -9.38 -7.60
C LEU A 129 -2.32 -8.96 -8.91
N THR A 130 -1.70 -7.78 -8.92
CA THR A 130 -0.84 -7.38 -10.03
C THR A 130 0.48 -8.13 -9.95
N ILE A 131 0.83 -8.90 -10.97
CA ILE A 131 2.13 -9.56 -11.10
C ILE A 131 2.98 -8.71 -12.04
N ALA A 132 4.07 -8.16 -11.52
CA ALA A 132 5.00 -7.31 -12.27
C ALA A 132 5.94 -8.16 -13.14
N GLY A 133 6.38 -9.30 -12.62
CA GLY A 133 7.27 -10.20 -13.31
C GLY A 133 7.23 -11.60 -12.71
N THR A 134 7.59 -12.58 -13.53
CA THR A 134 7.72 -13.99 -13.11
C THR A 134 9.09 -14.50 -13.52
N TYR A 135 9.82 -15.07 -12.58
CA TYR A 135 11.19 -15.55 -12.75
C TYR A 135 11.30 -17.01 -12.38
N PRO A 136 12.03 -17.83 -13.13
CA PRO A 136 12.36 -19.20 -12.75
C PRO A 136 13.20 -19.26 -11.46
N PHE A 137 13.11 -20.33 -10.70
CA PHE A 137 13.93 -20.57 -9.51
C PHE A 137 15.36 -21.00 -9.91
N GLU A 138 16.08 -20.07 -10.51
CA GLU A 138 17.48 -20.17 -10.91
C GLU A 138 18.27 -19.02 -10.33
N LEU A 139 19.53 -19.23 -9.93
CA LEU A 139 20.32 -18.24 -9.19
C LEU A 139 20.33 -16.86 -9.85
N GLU A 140 20.61 -16.79 -11.15
CA GLU A 140 20.71 -15.53 -11.87
C GLU A 140 19.34 -14.86 -12.05
N GLN A 141 18.27 -15.64 -12.22
CA GLN A 141 16.91 -15.14 -12.34
C GLN A 141 16.39 -14.60 -11.00
N VAL A 142 16.69 -15.29 -9.90
CA VAL A 142 16.38 -14.80 -8.54
C VAL A 142 17.13 -13.51 -8.24
N ARG A 143 18.41 -13.40 -8.63
CA ARG A 143 19.18 -12.15 -8.50
C ARG A 143 18.56 -11.01 -9.31
N ALA A 144 18.14 -11.29 -10.55
CA ALA A 144 17.47 -10.31 -11.40
C ALA A 144 16.15 -9.83 -10.78
N ALA A 145 15.32 -10.74 -10.27
CA ALA A 145 14.09 -10.44 -9.56
C ALA A 145 14.32 -9.53 -8.34
N TYR A 146 15.35 -9.82 -7.54
CA TYR A 146 15.73 -8.98 -6.41
C TYR A 146 16.25 -7.61 -6.85
N SER A 147 17.04 -7.54 -7.92
CA SER A 147 17.53 -6.26 -8.47
C SER A 147 16.36 -5.38 -8.93
N GLU A 148 15.38 -5.96 -9.61
CA GLU A 148 14.15 -5.25 -10.00
C GLU A 148 13.38 -4.77 -8.75
N LEU A 149 13.17 -5.64 -7.76
CA LEU A 149 12.49 -5.28 -6.51
C LEU A 149 13.20 -4.12 -5.79
N MET A 150 14.53 -4.16 -5.71
CA MET A 150 15.35 -3.13 -5.08
C MET A 150 15.30 -1.77 -5.80
N SER A 151 14.88 -1.72 -7.07
CA SER A 151 14.64 -0.46 -7.78
C SER A 151 13.57 0.40 -7.11
N GLY A 152 12.69 -0.21 -6.30
CA GLY A 152 11.62 0.47 -5.57
C GLY A 152 10.44 0.92 -6.44
N HIS A 153 10.42 0.58 -7.74
CA HIS A 153 9.40 1.04 -8.70
C HIS A 153 8.48 -0.08 -9.19
N VAL A 154 8.53 -1.25 -8.56
CA VAL A 154 7.73 -2.41 -8.93
C VAL A 154 6.25 -2.17 -8.62
N ARG A 155 5.41 -2.31 -9.64
CA ARG A 155 3.95 -2.31 -9.49
C ARG A 155 3.47 -3.74 -9.20
N GLY A 156 2.93 -3.96 -8.00
CA GLY A 156 2.45 -5.29 -7.61
C GLY A 156 3.54 -6.19 -7.06
N LYS A 157 3.51 -7.47 -7.41
CA LYS A 157 4.37 -8.54 -6.89
C LYS A 157 5.28 -9.11 -7.98
N ILE A 158 6.47 -9.52 -7.58
CA ILE A 158 7.34 -10.40 -8.36
C ILE A 158 7.15 -11.83 -7.86
N VAL A 159 7.06 -12.78 -8.76
CA VAL A 159 6.84 -14.21 -8.48
C VAL A 159 8.06 -15.01 -8.92
N ILE A 160 8.49 -15.92 -8.06
CA ILE A 160 9.49 -16.94 -8.39
C ILE A 160 8.75 -18.27 -8.61
N THR A 161 8.91 -18.88 -9.78
CA THR A 161 8.29 -20.18 -10.09
C THR A 161 9.25 -21.31 -9.77
N ILE A 162 8.80 -22.23 -8.94
CA ILE A 162 9.53 -23.45 -8.58
C ILE A 162 8.99 -24.58 -9.48
N PRO A 163 9.89 -25.38 -10.13
CA PRO A 163 9.48 -26.48 -10.97
C PRO A 163 8.69 -27.57 -10.23
#